data_517e0f2988a116a7f5ff319640106127
#
_entry.id   517e0f2988a116a7f5ff319640106127
#
_cell.length_a   1.000
_cell.length_b   1.000
_cell.length_c   1.000
_cell.angle_alpha   90.00
_cell.angle_beta   90.00
_cell.angle_gamma   90.00
#
_symmetry.space_group_name_H-M   'P 1'
#
loop_
_entity.id
_entity.type
_entity.pdbx_description
1 polymer ?
#
loop_
_entity_poly.entity_id
_entity_poly.type
_entity_poly.pdbx_seq_one_letter_code
_entity_poly.pdbx_strand_id
1 'polypeptide(L)'
;MKTKSNTRSGFTLIELLTVIAIIGILAAILIPAVGKVREVANKSKSSSNMRSIAVSYATYSTSGGRVRTLTKAKMDNDNDVTFSDVAGVAQFLAKQSDLTDASIWIIGSDPAVAAYAELLPAIVGYRDTENAFQTSEEWTADVPVGYDFAVGVSGNAPTSTTPLLWTRALTTAGTWGKDSPWGLGGHIAYLDGHITFYQELGEEDGQLVDPTTGRQTVNIQDVHELANIMQAPAFNQ
;
A
#
# COMPACT_ATOMS: atom_id res chain seq x y z
N MET A 1 61.94 34.15 30.59
CA MET A 1 60.66 33.53 30.22
C MET A 1 60.38 33.85 28.76
N LYS A 2 60.47 32.87 27.82
CA LYS A 2 60.17 33.08 26.40
C LYS A 2 58.72 32.66 26.17
N THR A 3 57.86 33.64 25.91
CA THR A 3 56.47 33.39 25.48
C THR A 3 56.46 32.86 24.07
N LYS A 4 55.99 31.60 23.88
CA LYS A 4 55.74 31.01 22.57
C LYS A 4 54.50 31.70 21.97
N SER A 5 54.73 32.51 20.93
CA SER A 5 53.70 33.04 20.09
C SER A 5 53.02 31.93 19.29
N ASN A 6 51.80 31.57 19.59
CA ASN A 6 51.00 30.60 18.86
C ASN A 6 50.38 31.33 17.63
N THR A 7 51.04 31.21 16.47
CA THR A 7 50.49 31.71 15.20
C THR A 7 49.23 30.92 14.83
N ARG A 8 48.06 31.51 15.01
CA ARG A 8 46.80 31.00 14.48
C ARG A 8 46.81 31.19 12.96
N SER A 9 46.93 30.10 12.20
CA SER A 9 46.73 30.13 10.75
C SER A 9 45.26 30.50 10.46
N GLY A 10 45.04 31.64 9.83
CA GLY A 10 43.71 32.05 9.38
C GLY A 10 43.32 31.27 8.11
N PHE A 11 42.04 30.95 7.99
CA PHE A 11 41.47 30.34 6.80
C PHE A 11 41.45 31.38 5.65
N THR A 12 41.87 30.98 4.46
CA THR A 12 41.83 31.90 3.30
C THR A 12 40.45 31.87 2.65
N LEU A 13 40.03 32.96 2.04
CA LEU A 13 38.77 33.10 1.36
C LEU A 13 38.62 32.04 0.21
N ILE A 14 39.74 31.74 -0.45
CA ILE A 14 39.76 30.77 -1.55
C ILE A 14 39.59 29.33 -1.06
N GLU A 15 40.13 28.96 0.10
CA GLU A 15 39.92 27.65 0.71
C GLU A 15 38.46 27.45 1.07
N LEU A 16 37.77 28.47 1.61
CA LEU A 16 36.34 28.38 1.88
C LEU A 16 35.52 28.25 0.60
N LEU A 17 35.86 29.06 -0.42
CA LEU A 17 35.15 29.10 -1.69
C LEU A 17 35.27 27.78 -2.45
N THR A 18 36.44 27.13 -2.45
CA THR A 18 36.64 25.83 -3.09
C THR A 18 35.83 24.73 -2.41
N VAL A 19 35.75 24.73 -1.07
CA VAL A 19 34.98 23.75 -0.32
C VAL A 19 33.48 23.86 -0.62
N ILE A 20 32.93 25.06 -0.60
CA ILE A 20 31.49 25.22 -0.93
C ILE A 20 31.18 24.89 -2.39
N ALA A 21 32.12 25.16 -3.31
CA ALA A 21 31.95 24.79 -4.72
C ALA A 21 31.88 23.27 -4.89
N ILE A 22 32.78 22.52 -4.23
CA ILE A 22 32.79 21.06 -4.26
C ILE A 22 31.51 20.47 -3.65
N ILE A 23 31.09 21.00 -2.47
CA ILE A 23 29.83 20.57 -1.83
C ILE A 23 28.65 20.86 -2.74
N GLY A 24 28.60 22.03 -3.41
CA GLY A 24 27.56 22.38 -4.36
C GLY A 24 27.46 21.40 -5.54
N ILE A 25 28.58 21.02 -6.12
CA ILE A 25 28.61 20.04 -7.22
C ILE A 25 28.14 18.66 -6.73
N LEU A 26 28.61 18.20 -5.58
CA LEU A 26 28.20 16.91 -5.01
C LEU A 26 26.70 16.90 -4.70
N ALA A 27 26.18 17.97 -4.07
CA ALA A 27 24.77 18.11 -3.76
C ALA A 27 23.88 18.10 -5.02
N ALA A 28 24.31 18.78 -6.10
CA ALA A 28 23.58 18.85 -7.36
C ALA A 28 23.38 17.46 -8.01
N ILE A 29 24.31 16.53 -7.80
CA ILE A 29 24.21 15.15 -8.31
C ILE A 29 23.42 14.26 -7.35
N LEU A 30 23.59 14.46 -6.04
CA LEU A 30 22.98 13.60 -5.02
C LEU A 30 21.47 13.82 -4.87
N ILE A 31 20.98 15.07 -4.94
CA ILE A 31 19.58 15.39 -4.68
C ILE A 31 18.63 14.63 -5.63
N PRO A 32 18.82 14.64 -6.97
CA PRO A 32 17.95 13.89 -7.87
C PRO A 32 18.08 12.37 -7.71
N ALA A 33 19.26 11.87 -7.36
CA ALA A 33 19.48 10.44 -7.14
C ALA A 33 18.73 9.94 -5.89
N VAL A 34 18.76 10.69 -4.79
CA VAL A 34 18.03 10.34 -3.55
C VAL A 34 16.52 10.28 -3.79
N GLY A 35 15.94 11.16 -4.63
CA GLY A 35 14.53 11.13 -4.97
C GLY A 35 14.11 9.80 -5.61
N LYS A 36 14.85 9.34 -6.62
CA LYS A 36 14.60 8.04 -7.29
C LYS A 36 14.77 6.85 -6.36
N VAL A 37 15.80 6.86 -5.51
CA VAL A 37 16.01 5.79 -4.53
C VAL A 37 14.85 5.69 -3.54
N ARG A 38 14.33 6.82 -3.05
CA ARG A 38 13.15 6.85 -2.18
C ARG A 38 11.91 6.28 -2.86
N GLU A 39 11.67 6.63 -4.13
CA GLU A 39 10.54 6.09 -4.88
C GLU A 39 10.62 4.56 -4.99
N VAL A 40 11.78 4.02 -5.37
CA VAL A 40 12.00 2.55 -5.45
C VAL A 40 11.81 1.89 -4.09
N ALA A 41 12.34 2.49 -3.02
CA ALA A 41 12.18 1.98 -1.66
C ALA A 41 10.70 1.95 -1.22
N ASN A 42 9.94 3.01 -1.53
CA ASN A 42 8.51 3.07 -1.23
C ASN A 42 7.70 2.03 -2.03
N LYS A 43 8.00 1.84 -3.31
CA LYS A 43 7.39 0.78 -4.14
C LYS A 43 7.69 -0.61 -3.56
N SER A 44 8.93 -0.87 -3.16
CA SER A 44 9.34 -2.13 -2.53
C SER A 44 8.61 -2.35 -1.19
N LYS A 45 8.49 -1.31 -0.35
CA LYS A 45 7.71 -1.37 0.89
C LYS A 45 6.25 -1.70 0.63
N SER A 46 5.62 -1.02 -0.35
CA SER A 46 4.23 -1.29 -0.74
C SER A 46 4.04 -2.73 -1.19
N SER A 47 4.94 -3.25 -2.03
CA SER A 47 4.90 -4.67 -2.45
C SER A 47 5.02 -5.62 -1.24
N SER A 48 5.90 -5.33 -0.28
CA SER A 48 6.01 -6.13 0.96
C SER A 48 4.73 -6.08 1.79
N ASN A 49 4.13 -4.90 1.93
CA ASN A 49 2.87 -4.71 2.64
C ASN A 49 1.73 -5.51 2.00
N MET A 50 1.58 -5.43 0.67
CA MET A 50 0.59 -6.20 -0.07
C MET A 50 0.77 -7.71 0.11
N ARG A 51 2.02 -8.18 0.17
CA ARG A 51 2.32 -9.58 0.46
C ARG A 51 1.85 -9.97 1.86
N SER A 52 2.05 -9.13 2.87
CA SER A 52 1.56 -9.36 4.22
C SER A 52 0.04 -9.46 4.26
N ILE A 53 -0.66 -8.59 3.54
CA ILE A 53 -2.13 -8.62 3.42
C ILE A 53 -2.58 -9.91 2.72
N ALA A 54 -1.96 -10.27 1.59
CA ALA A 54 -2.30 -11.48 0.85
C ALA A 54 -2.06 -12.77 1.68
N VAL A 55 -0.96 -12.83 2.44
CA VAL A 55 -0.66 -13.94 3.35
C VAL A 55 -1.68 -14.00 4.49
N SER A 56 -2.05 -12.87 5.07
CA SER A 56 -3.09 -12.79 6.10
C SER A 56 -4.44 -13.29 5.57
N TYR A 57 -4.83 -12.88 4.36
CA TYR A 57 -6.02 -13.40 3.69
C TYR A 57 -5.94 -14.91 3.43
N ALA A 58 -4.80 -15.40 2.93
CA ALA A 58 -4.58 -16.82 2.69
C ALA A 58 -4.68 -17.64 3.99
N THR A 59 -4.13 -17.12 5.10
CA THR A 59 -4.24 -17.72 6.44
C THR A 59 -5.69 -17.81 6.88
N TYR A 60 -6.46 -16.74 6.73
CA TYR A 60 -7.90 -16.75 7.00
C TYR A 60 -8.62 -17.76 6.10
N SER A 61 -8.34 -17.74 4.79
CA SER A 61 -9.06 -18.58 3.81
C SER A 61 -8.84 -20.07 4.00
N THR A 62 -7.69 -20.47 4.53
CA THR A 62 -7.33 -21.89 4.74
C THR A 62 -7.54 -22.35 6.19
N SER A 63 -7.84 -21.45 7.12
CA SER A 63 -8.05 -21.82 8.52
C SER A 63 -9.30 -22.67 8.71
N GLY A 64 -9.18 -23.73 9.54
CA GLY A 64 -10.30 -24.60 9.90
C GLY A 64 -10.65 -25.69 8.90
N GLY A 65 -9.73 -26.08 8.00
CA GLY A 65 -9.87 -27.27 7.12
C GLY A 65 -10.86 -27.12 5.96
N ARG A 66 -11.37 -25.92 5.72
CA ARG A 66 -12.21 -25.57 4.56
C ARG A 66 -11.75 -24.26 3.96
N VAL A 67 -11.80 -24.16 2.63
CA VAL A 67 -11.57 -22.87 1.96
C VAL A 67 -12.68 -21.89 2.34
N ARG A 68 -12.32 -20.78 2.92
CA ARG A 68 -13.22 -19.70 3.33
C ARG A 68 -13.02 -18.50 2.42
N THR A 69 -14.09 -17.98 1.88
CA THR A 69 -14.06 -16.74 1.13
C THR A 69 -14.49 -15.58 2.04
N LEU A 70 -13.76 -14.49 2.06
CA LEU A 70 -14.21 -13.24 2.64
C LEU A 70 -15.27 -12.66 1.71
N THR A 71 -16.49 -12.51 2.18
CA THR A 71 -17.59 -11.89 1.42
C THR A 71 -18.08 -10.63 2.12
N LYS A 72 -18.66 -9.71 1.36
CA LYS A 72 -19.28 -8.52 1.94
C LYS A 72 -20.28 -8.87 3.04
N ALA A 73 -21.11 -9.89 2.84
CA ALA A 73 -22.08 -10.34 3.83
C ALA A 73 -21.43 -10.83 5.14
N LYS A 74 -20.22 -11.40 5.10
CA LYS A 74 -19.49 -11.76 6.31
C LYS A 74 -18.95 -10.54 7.05
N MET A 75 -18.54 -9.51 6.34
CA MET A 75 -18.13 -8.25 6.94
C MET A 75 -19.34 -7.54 7.58
N ASP A 76 -20.42 -7.40 6.82
CA ASP A 76 -21.64 -6.70 7.27
C ASP A 76 -22.33 -7.40 8.48
N ASN A 77 -22.14 -8.70 8.65
CA ASN A 77 -22.67 -9.48 9.79
C ASN A 77 -21.67 -9.61 10.95
N ASP A 78 -20.47 -9.06 10.83
CA ASP A 78 -19.48 -9.06 11.90
C ASP A 78 -19.60 -7.76 12.72
N ASN A 79 -20.03 -7.87 13.96
CA ASN A 79 -20.27 -6.71 14.84
C ASN A 79 -19.03 -5.88 15.16
N ASP A 80 -17.82 -6.47 14.95
CA ASP A 80 -16.56 -5.79 15.20
C ASP A 80 -15.98 -5.13 13.93
N VAL A 81 -16.67 -5.29 12.77
CA VAL A 81 -16.34 -4.63 11.51
C VAL A 81 -17.32 -3.49 11.30
N THR A 82 -16.85 -2.27 11.39
CA THR A 82 -17.68 -1.07 11.37
C THR A 82 -17.76 -0.40 9.99
N PHE A 83 -16.78 -0.67 9.09
CA PHE A 83 -16.69 -0.05 7.77
C PHE A 83 -17.05 -1.03 6.66
N SER A 84 -17.66 -0.52 5.59
CA SER A 84 -18.10 -1.31 4.43
C SER A 84 -17.17 -1.17 3.22
N ASP A 85 -15.95 -0.70 3.44
CA ASP A 85 -14.89 -0.45 2.47
C ASP A 85 -13.61 -1.24 2.80
N VAL A 86 -12.47 -0.86 2.25
CA VAL A 86 -11.18 -1.51 2.56
C VAL A 86 -10.77 -1.32 4.01
N ALA A 87 -11.16 -0.23 4.67
CA ALA A 87 -10.89 -0.07 6.10
C ALA A 87 -11.59 -1.18 6.92
N GLY A 88 -12.78 -1.61 6.51
CA GLY A 88 -13.47 -2.78 7.09
C GLY A 88 -12.78 -4.12 6.76
N VAL A 89 -12.19 -4.27 5.57
CA VAL A 89 -11.35 -5.46 5.27
C VAL A 89 -10.16 -5.52 6.23
N ALA A 90 -9.53 -4.38 6.51
CA ALA A 90 -8.43 -4.32 7.46
C ALA A 90 -8.87 -4.71 8.88
N GLN A 91 -10.02 -4.22 9.36
CA GLN A 91 -10.60 -4.65 10.64
C GLN A 91 -10.84 -6.15 10.69
N PHE A 92 -11.45 -6.69 9.62
CA PHE A 92 -11.72 -8.12 9.53
C PHE A 92 -10.44 -8.96 9.58
N LEU A 93 -9.40 -8.60 8.82
CA LEU A 93 -8.14 -9.33 8.81
C LEU A 93 -7.35 -9.13 10.13
N ALA A 94 -7.42 -7.96 10.76
CA ALA A 94 -6.86 -7.74 12.08
C ALA A 94 -7.49 -8.67 13.13
N LYS A 95 -8.81 -8.84 13.09
CA LYS A 95 -9.55 -9.75 13.97
C LYS A 95 -9.25 -11.22 13.70
N GLN A 96 -9.22 -11.64 12.43
CA GLN A 96 -9.18 -13.05 12.03
C GLN A 96 -7.76 -13.62 11.88
N SER A 97 -6.78 -12.77 11.59
CA SER A 97 -5.40 -13.18 11.25
C SER A 97 -4.35 -12.33 11.95
N ASP A 98 -4.73 -11.55 12.96
CA ASP A 98 -3.87 -10.69 13.76
C ASP A 98 -3.04 -9.67 12.95
N LEU A 99 -3.55 -9.24 11.77
CA LEU A 99 -2.92 -8.19 10.95
C LEU A 99 -3.26 -6.81 11.51
N THR A 100 -2.75 -6.48 12.67
CA THR A 100 -3.14 -5.29 13.44
C THR A 100 -2.36 -4.02 13.10
N ASP A 101 -1.21 -4.12 12.43
CA ASP A 101 -0.37 -2.96 12.05
C ASP A 101 -1.04 -2.12 10.97
N ALA A 102 -1.46 -0.89 11.30
CA ALA A 102 -2.11 0.02 10.36
C ALA A 102 -1.17 0.49 9.24
N SER A 103 0.13 0.57 9.50
CA SER A 103 1.11 1.03 8.51
C SER A 103 1.22 0.13 7.28
N ILE A 104 0.74 -1.12 7.37
CA ILE A 104 0.68 -2.07 6.25
C ILE A 104 -0.36 -1.63 5.21
N TRP A 105 -1.42 -0.95 5.63
CA TRP A 105 -2.51 -0.49 4.78
C TRP A 105 -2.26 0.89 4.18
N ILE A 106 -1.27 1.63 4.69
CA ILE A 106 -1.00 3.03 4.35
C ILE A 106 0.26 3.12 3.49
N ILE A 107 0.15 3.77 2.34
CA ILE A 107 1.30 4.07 1.47
C ILE A 107 1.78 5.48 1.80
N GLY A 108 2.91 5.61 2.49
CA GLY A 108 3.39 6.90 3.00
C GLY A 108 3.70 7.97 1.94
N SER A 109 3.84 7.57 0.66
CA SER A 109 4.00 8.49 -0.49
C SER A 109 2.68 8.84 -1.17
N ASP A 110 1.55 8.31 -0.69
CA ASP A 110 0.24 8.58 -1.25
C ASP A 110 -0.15 10.06 -1.01
N PRO A 111 -0.61 10.79 -2.04
CA PRO A 111 -1.16 12.14 -1.87
C PRO A 111 -2.26 12.21 -0.82
N ALA A 112 -3.06 11.15 -0.65
CA ALA A 112 -4.07 11.06 0.38
C ALA A 112 -3.50 11.17 1.81
N VAL A 113 -2.30 10.63 2.05
CA VAL A 113 -1.62 10.75 3.35
C VAL A 113 -1.21 12.20 3.63
N ALA A 114 -0.78 12.93 2.59
CA ALA A 114 -0.43 14.34 2.73
C ALA A 114 -1.65 15.25 2.98
N ALA A 115 -2.82 14.83 2.49
CA ALA A 115 -4.09 15.52 2.68
C ALA A 115 -4.77 15.16 4.00
N TYR A 116 -4.38 14.07 4.64
CA TYR A 116 -4.96 13.61 5.91
C TYR A 116 -4.53 14.52 7.06
N ALA A 117 -5.52 15.14 7.70
CA ALA A 117 -5.29 16.18 8.71
C ALA A 117 -4.98 15.63 10.11
N GLU A 118 -5.27 14.36 10.34
CA GLU A 118 -5.12 13.70 11.63
C GLU A 118 -3.82 12.91 11.73
N LEU A 119 -3.50 12.44 12.92
CA LEU A 119 -2.38 11.54 13.12
C LEU A 119 -2.71 10.18 12.52
N LEU A 120 -1.79 9.63 11.72
CA LEU A 120 -1.97 8.30 11.15
C LEU A 120 -2.04 7.24 12.29
N PRO A 121 -3.02 6.33 12.23
CA PRO A 121 -3.16 5.28 13.23
C PRO A 121 -1.95 4.34 13.24
N ALA A 122 -1.55 3.91 14.41
CA ALA A 122 -0.49 2.91 14.57
C ALA A 122 -1.03 1.49 14.38
N ILE A 123 -2.28 1.25 14.82
CA ILE A 123 -2.92 -0.07 14.78
C ILE A 123 -4.35 0.04 14.24
N VAL A 124 -4.80 -1.01 13.58
CA VAL A 124 -6.20 -1.18 13.16
C VAL A 124 -7.09 -1.51 14.36
N GLY A 125 -6.59 -2.34 15.25
CA GLY A 125 -7.30 -2.77 16.45
C GLY A 125 -6.43 -3.69 17.30
N TYR A 126 -6.96 -4.12 18.43
CA TYR A 126 -6.26 -4.96 19.40
C TYR A 126 -7.23 -5.94 20.06
N ARG A 127 -6.69 -6.94 20.76
CA ARG A 127 -7.49 -7.80 21.64
C ARG A 127 -7.37 -7.32 23.06
N ASP A 128 -8.52 -7.19 23.71
CA ASP A 128 -8.59 -6.81 25.12
C ASP A 128 -8.25 -8.00 26.06
N THR A 129 -8.36 -7.77 27.36
CA THR A 129 -8.06 -8.77 28.39
C THR A 129 -9.01 -9.99 28.37
N GLU A 130 -10.17 -9.86 27.75
CA GLU A 130 -11.16 -10.92 27.57
C GLU A 130 -11.02 -11.61 26.20
N ASN A 131 -9.94 -11.27 25.47
CA ASN A 131 -9.66 -11.72 24.10
C ASN A 131 -10.70 -11.28 23.06
N ALA A 132 -11.53 -10.26 23.38
CA ALA A 132 -12.43 -9.63 22.42
C ALA A 132 -11.66 -8.66 21.52
N PHE A 133 -11.99 -8.62 20.22
CA PHE A 133 -11.38 -7.66 19.30
C PHE A 133 -11.99 -6.28 19.49
N GLN A 134 -11.14 -5.26 19.59
CA GLN A 134 -11.51 -3.87 19.71
C GLN A 134 -10.85 -3.09 18.55
N THR A 135 -11.64 -2.35 17.78
CA THR A 135 -11.09 -1.42 16.79
C THR A 135 -10.43 -0.24 17.51
N SER A 136 -9.28 0.22 17.00
CA SER A 136 -8.63 1.44 17.50
C SER A 136 -9.53 2.66 17.21
N GLU A 137 -9.63 3.58 18.16
CA GLU A 137 -10.38 4.84 17.97
C GLU A 137 -9.80 5.69 16.85
N GLU A 138 -8.48 5.56 16.59
CA GLU A 138 -7.78 6.26 15.51
C GLU A 138 -8.03 5.64 14.13
N TRP A 139 -8.54 4.38 14.07
CA TRP A 139 -8.87 3.71 12.81
C TRP A 139 -10.28 4.09 12.37
N THR A 140 -10.39 5.13 11.57
CA THR A 140 -11.65 5.72 11.10
C THR A 140 -11.90 5.41 9.61
N ALA A 141 -13.08 5.74 9.10
CA ALA A 141 -13.42 5.60 7.69
C ALA A 141 -12.57 6.48 6.77
N ASP A 142 -11.97 7.57 7.31
CA ASP A 142 -11.18 8.54 6.54
C ASP A 142 -9.69 8.21 6.51
N VAL A 143 -9.26 7.10 7.12
CA VAL A 143 -7.85 6.67 7.08
C VAL A 143 -7.41 6.46 5.63
N PRO A 144 -6.26 7.05 5.23
CA PRO A 144 -5.79 7.00 3.84
C PRO A 144 -5.24 5.61 3.47
N VAL A 145 -6.13 4.64 3.31
CA VAL A 145 -5.78 3.30 2.83
C VAL A 145 -5.31 3.38 1.37
N GLY A 146 -4.17 2.79 1.06
CA GLY A 146 -3.52 2.89 -0.24
C GLY A 146 -3.91 1.82 -1.25
N TYR A 147 -4.86 0.93 -0.92
CA TYR A 147 -5.20 -0.24 -1.72
C TYR A 147 -6.71 -0.40 -1.87
N ASP A 148 -7.13 -0.95 -3.02
CA ASP A 148 -8.45 -1.52 -3.22
C ASP A 148 -8.36 -3.05 -3.05
N PHE A 149 -9.48 -3.69 -2.69
CA PHE A 149 -9.51 -5.11 -2.34
C PHE A 149 -10.75 -5.81 -2.92
N ALA A 150 -10.58 -7.02 -3.46
CA ALA A 150 -11.70 -7.83 -3.94
C ALA A 150 -12.19 -8.80 -2.86
N VAL A 151 -13.46 -8.69 -2.47
CA VAL A 151 -14.13 -9.63 -1.58
C VAL A 151 -15.16 -10.46 -2.35
N GLY A 152 -15.42 -11.69 -1.94
CA GLY A 152 -16.32 -12.62 -2.64
C GLY A 152 -15.64 -13.38 -3.79
N VAL A 153 -14.31 -13.34 -3.87
CA VAL A 153 -13.56 -14.10 -4.86
C VAL A 153 -13.78 -15.59 -4.61
N SER A 154 -14.11 -16.34 -5.68
CA SER A 154 -14.37 -17.78 -5.58
C SER A 154 -13.16 -18.52 -5.01
N GLY A 155 -13.40 -19.47 -4.08
CA GLY A 155 -12.34 -20.34 -3.55
C GLY A 155 -11.73 -21.30 -4.59
N ASN A 156 -12.36 -21.42 -5.76
CA ASN A 156 -11.87 -22.20 -6.90
C ASN A 156 -11.22 -21.33 -7.99
N ALA A 157 -11.11 -20.02 -7.78
CA ALA A 157 -10.48 -19.13 -8.75
C ALA A 157 -8.99 -19.48 -8.92
N PRO A 158 -8.46 -19.40 -10.15
CA PRO A 158 -7.04 -19.62 -10.41
C PRO A 158 -6.19 -18.64 -9.62
N THR A 159 -5.38 -19.16 -8.70
CA THR A 159 -4.69 -18.32 -7.72
C THR A 159 -3.62 -17.42 -8.31
N SER A 160 -2.99 -17.83 -9.41
CA SER A 160 -1.91 -17.07 -10.06
C SER A 160 -2.38 -15.99 -11.02
N THR A 161 -3.66 -15.96 -11.38
CA THR A 161 -4.19 -14.98 -12.35
C THR A 161 -5.33 -14.14 -11.79
N THR A 162 -5.81 -14.45 -10.58
CA THR A 162 -6.91 -13.72 -9.96
C THR A 162 -6.35 -12.66 -9.01
N PRO A 163 -6.51 -11.35 -9.32
CA PRO A 163 -6.13 -10.27 -8.43
C PRO A 163 -6.91 -10.34 -7.10
N LEU A 164 -6.22 -10.06 -5.99
CA LEU A 164 -6.83 -9.98 -4.67
C LEU A 164 -6.92 -8.54 -4.18
N LEU A 165 -5.82 -7.80 -4.31
CA LEU A 165 -5.76 -6.40 -3.95
C LEU A 165 -4.80 -5.66 -4.90
N TRP A 166 -5.01 -4.37 -5.06
CA TRP A 166 -4.17 -3.52 -5.91
C TRP A 166 -4.06 -2.10 -5.36
N THR A 167 -3.04 -1.38 -5.83
CA THR A 167 -2.88 0.04 -5.50
C THR A 167 -4.12 0.81 -5.95
N ARG A 168 -4.67 1.62 -5.06
CA ARG A 168 -5.88 2.41 -5.31
C ARG A 168 -5.78 3.29 -6.57
N ALA A 169 -6.93 3.76 -7.06
CA ALA A 169 -7.08 4.59 -8.25
C ALA A 169 -6.82 3.88 -9.58
N LEU A 170 -6.89 2.54 -9.64
CA LEU A 170 -6.98 1.81 -10.89
C LEU A 170 -8.35 2.05 -11.53
N THR A 171 -8.32 2.54 -12.78
CA THR A 171 -9.53 2.82 -13.58
C THR A 171 -10.00 1.58 -14.36
N THR A 172 -11.23 1.62 -14.84
CA THR A 172 -11.77 0.58 -15.74
C THR A 172 -11.07 0.51 -17.11
N ALA A 173 -10.32 1.55 -17.46
CA ALA A 173 -9.49 1.57 -18.67
C ALA A 173 -8.11 0.92 -18.47
N GLY A 174 -7.83 0.38 -17.28
CA GLY A 174 -6.55 -0.29 -16.99
C GLY A 174 -5.40 0.66 -16.65
N THR A 175 -5.68 1.95 -16.47
CA THR A 175 -4.68 2.97 -16.11
C THR A 175 -4.87 3.41 -14.67
N TRP A 176 -3.79 3.83 -14.01
CA TRP A 176 -3.90 4.47 -12.71
C TRP A 176 -4.10 5.97 -12.87
N GLY A 177 -5.09 6.51 -12.16
CA GLY A 177 -5.37 7.94 -12.14
C GLY A 177 -4.24 8.76 -11.49
N LYS A 178 -4.28 10.08 -11.72
CA LYS A 178 -3.30 11.04 -11.15
C LYS A 178 -3.21 11.00 -9.63
N ASP A 179 -4.26 10.53 -8.96
CA ASP A 179 -4.38 10.43 -7.51
C ASP A 179 -3.81 9.10 -6.96
N SER A 180 -3.21 8.28 -7.85
CA SER A 180 -2.50 7.08 -7.44
C SER A 180 -1.25 7.44 -6.61
N PRO A 181 -0.89 6.61 -5.61
CA PRO A 181 0.32 6.79 -4.81
C PRO A 181 1.62 6.95 -5.62
N TRP A 182 1.63 6.48 -6.86
CA TRP A 182 2.80 6.47 -7.73
C TRP A 182 2.69 7.43 -8.93
N GLY A 183 1.59 8.20 -9.01
CA GLY A 183 1.27 9.08 -10.13
C GLY A 183 0.89 8.33 -11.40
N LEU A 184 1.71 7.38 -11.83
CA LEU A 184 1.43 6.45 -12.94
C LEU A 184 1.81 5.03 -12.51
N GLY A 185 0.90 4.09 -12.75
CA GLY A 185 1.09 2.69 -12.43
C GLY A 185 0.74 2.32 -10.98
N GLY A 186 0.76 1.03 -10.72
CA GLY A 186 0.46 0.45 -9.42
C GLY A 186 0.83 -1.02 -9.33
N HIS A 187 0.81 -1.55 -8.12
CA HIS A 187 0.99 -2.97 -7.87
C HIS A 187 -0.36 -3.69 -7.92
N ILE A 188 -0.35 -4.92 -8.38
CA ILE A 188 -1.43 -5.88 -8.23
C ILE A 188 -0.86 -7.09 -7.50
N ALA A 189 -1.51 -7.50 -6.42
CA ALA A 189 -1.24 -8.75 -5.71
C ALA A 189 -2.32 -9.78 -6.05
N TYR A 190 -1.90 -10.99 -6.33
CA TYR A 190 -2.75 -12.10 -6.71
C TYR A 190 -3.00 -13.05 -5.53
N LEU A 191 -3.96 -13.96 -5.68
CA LEU A 191 -4.36 -14.88 -4.62
C LEU A 191 -3.23 -15.81 -4.13
N ASP A 192 -2.24 -16.12 -4.96
CA ASP A 192 -1.05 -16.89 -4.58
C ASP A 192 0.02 -16.05 -3.86
N GLY A 193 -0.21 -14.74 -3.71
CA GLY A 193 0.68 -13.81 -3.03
C GLY A 193 1.83 -13.27 -3.89
N HIS A 194 1.89 -13.57 -5.21
CA HIS A 194 2.82 -12.85 -6.07
C HIS A 194 2.31 -11.44 -6.35
N ILE A 195 3.23 -10.51 -6.59
CA ILE A 195 2.94 -9.10 -6.78
C ILE A 195 3.69 -8.60 -8.00
N THR A 196 2.96 -7.92 -8.89
CA THR A 196 3.53 -7.32 -10.10
C THR A 196 3.23 -5.83 -10.11
N PHE A 197 4.20 -5.03 -10.55
CA PHE A 197 4.00 -3.61 -10.81
C PHE A 197 3.70 -3.40 -12.29
N TYR A 198 2.63 -2.68 -12.59
CA TYR A 198 2.22 -2.29 -13.94
C TYR A 198 2.24 -0.78 -14.06
N GLN A 199 2.72 -0.24 -15.17
CA GLN A 199 2.51 1.18 -15.51
C GLN A 199 1.07 1.40 -15.97
N GLU A 200 0.58 0.50 -16.80
CA GLU A 200 -0.82 0.41 -17.24
C GLU A 200 -1.12 -1.06 -17.59
N LEU A 201 -2.38 -1.42 -17.57
CA LEU A 201 -2.85 -2.72 -18.05
C LEU A 201 -3.15 -2.58 -19.54
N GLY A 202 -2.36 -3.19 -20.39
CA GLY A 202 -2.48 -3.08 -21.85
C GLY A 202 -1.80 -4.22 -22.58
N GLU A 203 -1.70 -4.09 -23.92
CA GLU A 203 -1.16 -5.16 -24.77
C GLU A 203 0.33 -5.43 -24.50
N GLU A 204 1.12 -4.40 -24.14
CA GLU A 204 2.56 -4.52 -23.91
C GLU A 204 2.91 -4.93 -22.48
N ASP A 205 2.16 -4.45 -21.48
CA ASP A 205 2.46 -4.69 -20.05
C ASP A 205 1.66 -5.84 -19.42
N GLY A 206 0.95 -6.59 -20.26
CA GLY A 206 0.12 -7.68 -19.84
C GLY A 206 -1.30 -7.25 -19.52
N GLN A 207 -2.19 -8.17 -19.73
CA GLN A 207 -3.61 -8.04 -19.46
C GLN A 207 -4.00 -8.96 -18.31
N LEU A 208 -5.03 -8.56 -17.58
CA LEU A 208 -5.68 -9.44 -16.62
C LEU A 208 -6.41 -10.55 -17.37
N VAL A 209 -6.61 -11.67 -16.71
CA VAL A 209 -7.38 -12.78 -17.25
C VAL A 209 -8.65 -12.94 -16.43
N ASP A 210 -9.80 -12.85 -17.10
CA ASP A 210 -11.07 -13.23 -16.50
C ASP A 210 -11.04 -14.74 -16.16
N PRO A 211 -11.16 -15.13 -14.89
CA PRO A 211 -11.02 -16.51 -14.46
C PRO A 211 -12.17 -17.40 -14.94
N THR A 212 -13.28 -16.82 -15.37
CA THR A 212 -14.48 -17.56 -15.82
C THR A 212 -14.43 -17.84 -17.31
N THR A 213 -14.03 -16.86 -18.11
CA THR A 213 -14.06 -16.93 -19.58
C THR A 213 -12.69 -17.20 -20.20
N GLY A 214 -11.61 -16.98 -19.46
CA GLY A 214 -10.22 -17.01 -19.97
C GLY A 214 -9.88 -15.85 -20.90
N ARG A 215 -10.74 -14.84 -21.02
CA ARG A 215 -10.51 -13.68 -21.84
C ARG A 215 -9.56 -12.70 -21.18
N GLN A 216 -8.73 -12.08 -21.97
CA GLN A 216 -7.89 -10.97 -21.53
C GLN A 216 -8.71 -9.69 -21.42
N THR A 217 -8.48 -8.93 -20.37
CA THR A 217 -9.12 -7.64 -20.10
C THR A 217 -8.16 -6.68 -19.40
N VAL A 218 -8.39 -5.40 -19.57
CA VAL A 218 -7.72 -4.34 -18.81
C VAL A 218 -8.58 -3.85 -17.64
N ASN A 219 -9.86 -4.23 -17.63
CA ASN A 219 -10.81 -3.81 -16.63
C ASN A 219 -10.85 -4.79 -15.46
N ILE A 220 -10.45 -4.35 -14.28
CA ILE A 220 -10.45 -5.17 -13.06
C ILE A 220 -11.86 -5.65 -12.69
N GLN A 221 -12.91 -4.92 -13.08
CA GLN A 221 -14.29 -5.30 -12.79
C GLN A 221 -14.73 -6.54 -13.58
N ASP A 222 -14.21 -6.72 -14.81
CA ASP A 222 -14.52 -7.91 -15.63
C ASP A 222 -13.96 -9.18 -14.98
N VAL A 223 -12.82 -9.06 -14.29
CA VAL A 223 -12.21 -10.18 -13.55
C VAL A 223 -13.03 -10.57 -12.32
N HIS A 224 -13.79 -9.61 -11.78
CA HIS A 224 -14.50 -9.71 -10.52
C HIS A 224 -16.01 -9.52 -10.65
N GLU A 225 -16.63 -9.99 -11.75
CA GLU A 225 -18.08 -9.86 -11.98
C GLU A 225 -18.95 -10.30 -10.79
N LEU A 226 -18.51 -11.33 -10.07
CA LEU A 226 -19.21 -11.88 -8.91
C LEU A 226 -18.65 -11.40 -7.56
N ALA A 227 -17.55 -10.69 -7.56
CA ALA A 227 -16.91 -10.17 -6.36
C ALA A 227 -17.34 -8.72 -6.12
N ASN A 228 -17.21 -8.28 -4.87
CA ASN A 228 -17.38 -6.87 -4.53
C ASN A 228 -16.00 -6.23 -4.41
N ILE A 229 -15.78 -5.16 -5.16
CA ILE A 229 -14.57 -4.35 -5.03
C ILE A 229 -14.78 -3.37 -3.89
N MET A 230 -13.98 -3.53 -2.84
CA MET A 230 -13.88 -2.60 -1.73
C MET A 230 -12.86 -1.54 -2.11
N GLN A 231 -13.33 -0.32 -2.31
CA GLN A 231 -12.49 0.81 -2.68
C GLN A 231 -11.92 1.50 -1.44
N ALA A 232 -10.70 2.01 -1.59
CA ALA A 232 -10.15 2.95 -0.63
C ALA A 232 -11.01 4.23 -0.57
N PRO A 233 -11.07 4.91 0.59
CA PRO A 233 -11.83 6.16 0.71
C PRO A 233 -11.43 7.16 -0.37
N ALA A 234 -12.43 7.82 -0.97
CA ALA A 234 -12.19 8.87 -1.94
C ALA A 234 -11.74 10.14 -1.21
N PHE A 235 -10.53 10.61 -1.49
CA PHE A 235 -10.05 11.89 -0.96
C PHE A 235 -10.40 13.00 -1.94
N ASN A 236 -11.34 13.85 -1.55
CA ASN A 236 -11.62 15.09 -2.26
C ASN A 236 -10.46 16.06 -1.99
N GLN A 237 -9.75 16.46 -3.06
CA GLN A 237 -8.80 17.56 -3.04
C GLN A 237 -9.52 18.90 -3.11
#